data_b2aef1fd5a46ca780840e185d084a533
#
_entry.id   b2aef1fd5a46ca780840e185d084a533
#
_cell.length_a   1.000
_cell.length_b   1.000
_cell.length_c   1.000
_cell.angle_alpha   90.00
_cell.angle_beta   90.00
_cell.angle_gamma   90.00
#
_symmetry.space_group_name_H-M   'P 1'
#
loop_
_entity.id
_entity.type
_entity.pdbx_description
1 polymer ?
#
loop_
_entity_poly.entity_id
_entity_poly.type
_entity_poly.pdbx_seq_one_letter_code
_entity_poly.pdbx_strand_id
1 'polypeptide(L)'
;MNNLNTTKELSGIRLYALFTLRMVIGWHFLYEGVTKLMMPYWTSADYLQASSWWFAPFFHWIAETPAVLLAVDWINLIGLTFVGLALIFGLFERIGAVVGMSLLFLYWLSNPPFVSNDFNVINEGHYLVINKNIVELFALLVLMLFPTGNQFGIPVFFKKNRSIVPEIENVAETLVQQAEKPSPKPEFIQPEMVIDHAALDRRKILKGLSALPVMGAFGYALYEKSKWESYEERNLVDAVTGASAKTLNIASLKELKGQIPMGKIKDIPFSKLILGGNLLSGWAHSRDLIYVSQLVKAYHQKEKIFATLLLAEKCGINTLLTNPILCALIDEYWKRGIGKIQFISDCAGLNYDDKGAHPMPFNDYIDKVKKAIDTGAVACYIQGETADYYMENGKPEVIAKVMDLVRQNGLLVGIGAHKIETVKACVDIGFQTDFWMKTMHHHNYWSANNPEWHDNKFDFSPEETIRYINELPQPVIGFKVMAAGAILPKDGFKYAFENGADFVCAGMYDFQMVEDVNIANEILSGNLNRVRPWRG
;
A
#
# COMPACT_ATOMS: atom_id res chain seq x y z
N MET A 1 48.16 -28.12 12.87
CA MET A 1 47.09 -27.11 12.50
C MET A 1 47.67 -25.76 12.83
N ASN A 2 48.35 -25.16 11.87
CA ASN A 2 49.15 -23.95 12.04
C ASN A 2 48.25 -22.70 11.98
N ASN A 3 48.49 -21.82 12.95
CA ASN A 3 47.88 -20.49 13.11
C ASN A 3 47.87 -19.65 11.84
N LEU A 4 46.68 -19.48 11.26
CA LEU A 4 46.36 -18.41 10.32
C LEU A 4 46.02 -17.12 11.08
N ASN A 5 46.98 -16.63 11.86
CA ASN A 5 46.90 -15.34 12.56
C ASN A 5 47.93 -14.35 12.01
N THR A 6 47.84 -14.05 10.73
CA THR A 6 48.46 -12.85 10.17
C THR A 6 47.41 -12.06 9.44
N THR A 7 46.50 -11.42 10.16
CA THR A 7 45.76 -10.26 9.63
C THR A 7 46.79 -9.14 9.43
N LYS A 8 47.41 -9.07 8.23
CA LYS A 8 48.06 -7.84 7.78
C LYS A 8 47.07 -6.72 7.99
N GLU A 9 47.38 -5.78 8.91
CA GLU A 9 46.49 -4.63 9.12
C GLU A 9 46.29 -3.92 7.79
N LEU A 10 45.02 -3.87 7.35
CA LEU A 10 44.64 -3.10 6.19
C LEU A 10 45.02 -1.65 6.41
N SER A 11 45.82 -1.09 5.54
CA SER A 11 46.29 0.30 5.65
C SER A 11 46.02 1.10 4.38
N GLY A 12 45.98 2.40 4.49
CA GLY A 12 45.83 3.31 3.36
C GLY A 12 44.46 3.27 2.69
N ILE A 13 44.45 3.43 1.38
CA ILE A 13 43.23 3.58 0.56
C ILE A 13 42.26 2.39 0.62
N ARG A 14 42.80 1.17 0.80
CA ARG A 14 41.99 -0.05 0.92
C ARG A 14 41.10 -0.02 2.16
N LEU A 15 41.64 0.47 3.28
CA LEU A 15 40.88 0.60 4.52
C LEU A 15 39.76 1.62 4.40
N TYR A 16 40.04 2.77 3.79
CA TYR A 16 39.01 3.80 3.57
C TYR A 16 37.93 3.30 2.58
N ALA A 17 38.30 2.57 1.55
CA ALA A 17 37.34 1.99 0.62
C ALA A 17 36.38 1.00 1.32
N LEU A 18 36.92 0.11 2.17
CA LEU A 18 36.06 -0.82 2.94
C LEU A 18 35.22 -0.10 3.99
N PHE A 19 35.75 0.93 4.63
CA PHE A 19 34.98 1.76 5.55
C PHE A 19 33.80 2.44 4.81
N THR A 20 34.05 3.03 3.64
CA THR A 20 33.00 3.66 2.83
C THR A 20 31.94 2.65 2.39
N LEU A 21 32.36 1.48 1.91
CA LEU A 21 31.45 0.40 1.56
C LEU A 21 30.57 -0.01 2.73
N ARG A 22 31.16 -0.15 3.91
CA ARG A 22 30.42 -0.46 5.16
C ARG A 22 29.38 0.62 5.49
N MET A 23 29.74 1.91 5.33
CA MET A 23 28.79 3.01 5.58
C MET A 23 27.62 3.00 4.60
N VAL A 24 27.89 2.78 3.32
CA VAL A 24 26.86 2.77 2.27
C VAL A 24 25.88 1.61 2.48
N ILE A 25 26.39 0.40 2.71
CA ILE A 25 25.53 -0.77 2.96
C ILE A 25 24.80 -0.62 4.31
N GLY A 26 25.48 -0.13 5.34
CA GLY A 26 24.86 0.15 6.64
C GLY A 26 23.72 1.17 6.52
N TRP A 27 23.90 2.22 5.71
CA TRP A 27 22.86 3.19 5.41
C TRP A 27 21.65 2.53 4.72
N HIS A 28 21.88 1.72 3.70
CA HIS A 28 20.80 1.05 2.97
C HIS A 28 19.95 0.16 3.90
N PHE A 29 20.58 -0.72 4.68
CA PHE A 29 19.86 -1.56 5.63
C PHE A 29 19.12 -0.76 6.71
N LEU A 30 19.75 0.27 7.26
CA LEU A 30 19.11 1.12 8.26
C LEU A 30 17.92 1.86 7.69
N TYR A 31 18.06 2.41 6.48
CA TYR A 31 16.99 3.13 5.81
C TYR A 31 15.80 2.22 5.54
N GLU A 32 16.02 1.03 4.98
CA GLU A 32 14.99 0.03 4.76
C GLU A 32 14.27 -0.40 6.06
N GLY A 33 15.03 -0.66 7.11
CA GLY A 33 14.47 -1.05 8.41
C GLY A 33 13.65 0.06 9.05
N VAL A 34 14.19 1.28 9.14
CA VAL A 34 13.51 2.42 9.79
C VAL A 34 12.30 2.89 8.99
N THR A 35 12.39 2.97 7.67
CA THR A 35 11.23 3.37 6.85
C THR A 35 10.07 2.39 6.97
N LYS A 36 10.35 1.08 6.98
CA LYS A 36 9.33 0.05 7.21
C LYS A 36 8.73 0.13 8.61
N LEU A 37 9.54 0.41 9.64
CA LEU A 37 9.04 0.65 11.01
C LEU A 37 8.11 1.87 11.11
N MET A 38 8.37 2.90 10.30
CA MET A 38 7.54 4.10 10.25
C MET A 38 6.24 3.91 9.43
N MET A 39 6.14 2.84 8.66
CA MET A 39 4.94 2.53 7.87
C MET A 39 3.89 1.85 8.75
N PRO A 40 2.69 2.46 8.93
CA PRO A 40 1.59 1.77 9.59
C PRO A 40 1.19 0.54 8.77
N TYR A 41 1.07 -0.61 9.45
CA TYR A 41 0.61 -1.87 8.84
C TYR A 41 1.53 -2.48 7.77
N TRP A 42 2.84 -2.17 7.79
CA TRP A 42 3.77 -2.87 6.91
C TRP A 42 3.78 -4.37 7.19
N THR A 43 3.74 -5.17 6.14
CA THR A 43 3.84 -6.63 6.22
C THR A 43 4.61 -7.17 5.01
N SER A 44 5.29 -8.29 5.20
CA SER A 44 5.95 -9.04 4.13
C SER A 44 5.01 -9.97 3.36
N ALA A 45 3.73 -10.04 3.72
CA ALA A 45 2.76 -11.00 3.17
C ALA A 45 2.74 -11.02 1.63
N ASP A 46 2.63 -9.86 1.00
CA ASP A 46 2.53 -9.76 -0.46
C ASP A 46 3.79 -10.23 -1.16
N TYR A 47 4.95 -9.92 -0.57
CA TYR A 47 6.24 -10.38 -1.09
C TYR A 47 6.38 -11.91 -1.00
N LEU A 48 5.90 -12.51 0.09
CA LEU A 48 5.92 -13.96 0.30
C LEU A 48 4.89 -14.68 -0.58
N GLN A 49 3.72 -14.09 -0.80
CA GLN A 49 2.70 -14.64 -1.70
C GLN A 49 3.08 -14.55 -3.19
N ALA A 50 3.91 -13.57 -3.57
CA ALA A 50 4.44 -13.45 -4.92
C ALA A 50 5.46 -14.55 -5.26
N SER A 51 5.90 -15.35 -4.29
CA SER A 51 6.81 -16.47 -4.54
C SER A 51 6.17 -17.50 -5.49
N SER A 52 6.90 -17.86 -6.54
CA SER A 52 6.40 -18.78 -7.58
C SER A 52 7.38 -19.91 -7.92
N TRP A 53 8.42 -20.11 -7.10
CA TRP A 53 9.46 -21.09 -7.31
C TRP A 53 9.32 -22.31 -6.37
N TRP A 54 10.30 -23.21 -6.34
CA TRP A 54 10.27 -24.47 -5.58
C TRP A 54 9.91 -24.32 -4.09
N PHE A 55 10.25 -23.21 -3.49
CA PHE A 55 9.94 -22.89 -2.10
C PHE A 55 8.64 -22.09 -1.93
N ALA A 56 7.88 -21.82 -2.99
CA ALA A 56 6.62 -21.08 -2.92
C ALA A 56 5.64 -21.63 -1.87
N PRO A 57 5.40 -22.95 -1.75
CA PRO A 57 4.48 -23.47 -0.74
C PRO A 57 4.89 -23.12 0.70
N PHE A 58 6.20 -23.04 0.98
CA PHE A 58 6.70 -22.65 2.30
C PHE A 58 6.46 -21.15 2.55
N PHE A 59 6.73 -20.30 1.58
CA PHE A 59 6.52 -18.86 1.70
C PHE A 59 5.04 -18.49 1.75
N HIS A 60 4.19 -19.17 0.99
CA HIS A 60 2.73 -19.02 1.07
C HIS A 60 2.20 -19.44 2.44
N TRP A 61 2.66 -20.56 2.98
CA TRP A 61 2.30 -20.99 4.33
C TRP A 61 2.63 -19.93 5.39
N ILE A 62 3.81 -19.28 5.31
CA ILE A 62 4.16 -18.17 6.20
C ILE A 62 3.16 -17.02 6.03
N ALA A 63 2.86 -16.64 4.79
CA ALA A 63 1.96 -15.52 4.49
C ALA A 63 0.51 -15.77 4.94
N GLU A 64 0.06 -17.02 4.89
CA GLU A 64 -1.30 -17.44 5.25
C GLU A 64 -1.48 -17.70 6.74
N THR A 65 -0.39 -17.84 7.52
CA THR A 65 -0.44 -18.11 8.96
C THR A 65 -0.18 -16.83 9.76
N PRO A 66 -1.21 -16.14 10.31
CA PRO A 66 -1.07 -14.79 10.86
C PRO A 66 -0.01 -14.66 11.97
N ALA A 67 0.09 -15.66 12.87
CA ALA A 67 1.07 -15.63 13.95
C ALA A 67 2.51 -15.80 13.45
N VAL A 68 2.72 -16.62 12.41
CA VAL A 68 4.04 -16.84 11.80
C VAL A 68 4.43 -15.60 10.99
N LEU A 69 3.50 -15.06 10.20
CA LEU A 69 3.71 -13.83 9.43
C LEU A 69 4.11 -12.67 10.33
N LEU A 70 3.40 -12.45 11.43
CA LEU A 70 3.74 -11.40 12.41
C LEU A 70 5.16 -11.56 12.96
N ALA A 71 5.56 -12.79 13.28
CA ALA A 71 6.91 -13.07 13.76
C ALA A 71 7.97 -12.80 12.67
N VAL A 72 7.72 -13.21 11.44
CA VAL A 72 8.61 -12.96 10.28
C VAL A 72 8.73 -11.47 9.99
N ASP A 73 7.62 -10.72 10.05
CA ASP A 73 7.64 -9.26 9.88
C ASP A 73 8.53 -8.59 10.93
N TRP A 74 8.39 -8.94 12.21
CA TRP A 74 9.24 -8.39 13.27
C TRP A 74 10.71 -8.80 13.12
N ILE A 75 11.00 -10.05 12.76
CA ILE A 75 12.37 -10.52 12.50
C ILE A 75 12.99 -9.72 11.34
N ASN A 76 12.21 -9.44 10.31
CA ASN A 76 12.64 -8.63 9.18
C ASN A 76 12.98 -7.20 9.61
N LEU A 77 12.05 -6.51 10.27
CA LEU A 77 12.20 -5.12 10.72
C LEU A 77 13.38 -4.94 11.68
N ILE A 78 13.47 -5.80 12.69
CA ILE A 78 14.54 -5.77 13.68
C ILE A 78 15.87 -6.16 13.02
N GLY A 79 15.87 -7.18 12.17
CA GLY A 79 17.05 -7.64 11.45
C GLY A 79 17.68 -6.57 10.57
N LEU A 80 16.86 -5.91 9.71
CA LEU A 80 17.33 -4.82 8.86
C LEU A 80 17.90 -3.66 9.67
N THR A 81 17.18 -3.23 10.70
CA THR A 81 17.63 -2.13 11.59
C THR A 81 18.91 -2.48 12.32
N PHE A 82 19.00 -3.69 12.85
CA PHE A 82 20.20 -4.19 13.53
C PHE A 82 21.41 -4.24 12.60
N VAL A 83 21.26 -4.80 11.40
CA VAL A 83 22.35 -4.84 10.39
C VAL A 83 22.85 -3.44 10.08
N GLY A 84 21.94 -2.51 9.83
CA GLY A 84 22.28 -1.13 9.55
C GLY A 84 23.07 -0.47 10.68
N LEU A 85 22.58 -0.57 11.91
CA LEU A 85 23.26 -0.02 13.10
C LEU A 85 24.60 -0.70 13.37
N ALA A 86 24.66 -2.03 13.26
CA ALA A 86 25.89 -2.80 13.46
C ALA A 86 27.00 -2.37 12.50
N LEU A 87 26.64 -2.18 11.23
CA LEU A 87 27.57 -1.72 10.20
C LEU A 87 27.97 -0.26 10.40
N ILE A 88 27.04 0.66 10.60
CA ILE A 88 27.35 2.09 10.76
C ILE A 88 28.25 2.32 11.98
N PHE A 89 27.91 1.75 13.13
CA PHE A 89 28.71 1.92 14.34
C PHE A 89 29.95 1.03 14.40
N GLY A 90 30.05 0.03 13.50
CA GLY A 90 31.15 -0.94 13.51
C GLY A 90 31.14 -1.87 14.72
N LEU A 91 29.95 -1.97 15.39
CA LEU A 91 29.73 -2.81 16.55
C LEU A 91 29.09 -4.12 16.08
N PHE A 92 29.66 -5.27 16.47
CA PHE A 92 29.13 -6.59 15.98
C PHE A 92 29.13 -6.73 14.45
N GLU A 93 30.04 -6.07 13.74
CA GLU A 93 30.10 -5.98 12.28
C GLU A 93 29.97 -7.35 11.59
N ARG A 94 30.67 -8.38 12.10
CA ARG A 94 30.60 -9.74 11.56
C ARG A 94 29.22 -10.39 11.74
N ILE A 95 28.62 -10.19 12.92
CA ILE A 95 27.27 -10.72 13.20
C ILE A 95 26.26 -10.00 12.32
N GLY A 96 26.32 -8.67 12.22
CA GLY A 96 25.49 -7.89 11.32
C GLY A 96 25.62 -8.35 9.86
N ALA A 97 26.84 -8.58 9.39
CA ALA A 97 27.05 -9.08 8.03
C ALA A 97 26.42 -10.47 7.82
N VAL A 98 26.54 -11.40 8.77
CA VAL A 98 25.89 -12.74 8.68
C VAL A 98 24.36 -12.61 8.64
N VAL A 99 23.78 -11.81 9.52
CA VAL A 99 22.32 -11.57 9.55
C VAL A 99 21.87 -10.94 8.24
N GLY A 100 22.58 -9.92 7.73
CA GLY A 100 22.28 -9.28 6.45
C GLY A 100 22.34 -10.24 5.27
N MET A 101 23.39 -11.06 5.18
CA MET A 101 23.51 -12.10 4.15
C MET A 101 22.35 -13.10 4.21
N SER A 102 21.93 -13.50 5.42
CA SER A 102 20.81 -14.43 5.61
C SER A 102 19.49 -13.82 5.11
N LEU A 103 19.22 -12.55 5.44
CA LEU A 103 18.03 -11.85 4.98
C LEU A 103 18.02 -11.71 3.45
N LEU A 104 19.12 -11.26 2.85
CA LEU A 104 19.23 -11.11 1.40
C LEU A 104 19.11 -12.44 0.65
N PHE A 105 19.67 -13.52 1.22
CA PHE A 105 19.53 -14.86 0.67
C PHE A 105 18.07 -15.34 0.71
N LEU A 106 17.35 -15.11 1.83
CA LEU A 106 15.93 -15.45 1.94
C LEU A 106 15.08 -14.62 0.98
N TYR A 107 15.36 -13.34 0.79
CA TYR A 107 14.68 -12.53 -0.22
C TYR A 107 14.91 -13.07 -1.64
N TRP A 108 16.15 -13.40 -1.97
CA TRP A 108 16.45 -14.00 -3.27
C TRP A 108 15.78 -15.36 -3.43
N LEU A 109 15.75 -16.19 -2.38
CA LEU A 109 15.14 -17.51 -2.40
C LEU A 109 13.61 -17.44 -2.55
N SER A 110 12.97 -16.45 -1.96
CA SER A 110 11.52 -16.23 -2.09
C SER A 110 11.15 -15.82 -3.51
N ASN A 111 11.86 -14.85 -4.09
CA ASN A 111 11.57 -14.29 -5.41
C ASN A 111 12.85 -14.18 -6.26
N PRO A 112 13.36 -15.30 -6.78
CA PRO A 112 14.53 -15.28 -7.64
C PRO A 112 14.21 -14.65 -9.00
N PRO A 113 15.09 -13.81 -9.55
CA PRO A 113 14.79 -12.98 -10.73
C PRO A 113 14.53 -13.76 -12.02
N PHE A 114 14.91 -15.05 -12.09
CA PHE A 114 14.73 -15.89 -13.27
C PHE A 114 13.37 -16.59 -13.35
N VAL A 115 12.52 -16.44 -12.34
CA VAL A 115 11.22 -17.14 -12.24
C VAL A 115 10.05 -16.22 -12.58
N SER A 116 10.19 -14.90 -12.46
CA SER A 116 9.13 -13.97 -12.84
C SER A 116 8.96 -13.96 -14.37
N ASN A 117 7.75 -14.24 -14.83
CA ASN A 117 7.38 -14.28 -16.26
C ASN A 117 7.31 -12.90 -16.93
N ASP A 118 7.69 -11.84 -16.24
CA ASP A 118 7.66 -10.47 -16.77
C ASP A 118 8.91 -10.13 -17.60
N PHE A 119 9.16 -10.94 -18.62
CA PHE A 119 10.24 -10.69 -19.60
C PHE A 119 10.05 -9.39 -20.40
N ASN A 120 8.90 -8.73 -20.29
CA ASN A 120 8.58 -7.51 -21.05
C ASN A 120 8.84 -6.20 -20.31
N VAL A 121 9.17 -6.25 -19.02
CA VAL A 121 9.52 -5.06 -18.24
C VAL A 121 11.03 -5.10 -18.01
N ILE A 122 11.76 -4.19 -18.65
CA ILE A 122 13.18 -3.96 -18.36
C ILE A 122 13.26 -3.33 -16.98
N ASN A 123 13.30 -4.17 -15.94
CA ASN A 123 13.56 -3.71 -14.58
C ASN A 123 15.07 -3.64 -14.38
N GLU A 124 15.57 -2.46 -14.12
CA GLU A 124 16.97 -2.27 -13.74
C GLU A 124 17.33 -3.15 -12.54
N GLY A 125 18.48 -3.83 -12.62
CA GLY A 125 19.00 -4.68 -11.54
C GLY A 125 18.60 -6.15 -11.56
N HIS A 126 17.93 -6.63 -12.61
CA HIS A 126 17.62 -8.04 -12.82
C HIS A 126 18.48 -8.64 -13.96
N TYR A 127 19.51 -9.38 -13.60
CA TYR A 127 20.44 -10.01 -14.55
C TYR A 127 20.34 -11.55 -14.47
N LEU A 128 19.18 -12.09 -14.79
CA LEU A 128 18.80 -13.51 -14.81
C LEU A 128 18.92 -14.19 -13.43
N VAL A 129 20.12 -14.40 -12.89
CA VAL A 129 20.38 -15.03 -11.58
C VAL A 129 20.84 -14.00 -10.56
N ILE A 130 21.53 -12.97 -11.02
CA ILE A 130 22.11 -11.93 -10.16
C ILE A 130 21.19 -10.72 -10.13
N ASN A 131 20.79 -10.33 -8.95
CA ASN A 131 20.07 -9.08 -8.68
C ASN A 131 20.81 -8.28 -7.59
N LYS A 132 20.25 -7.14 -7.19
CA LYS A 132 20.81 -6.30 -6.13
C LYS A 132 21.09 -7.08 -4.84
N ASN A 133 20.23 -8.02 -4.47
CA ASN A 133 20.37 -8.82 -3.24
C ASN A 133 21.64 -9.67 -3.27
N ILE A 134 21.94 -10.30 -4.39
CA ILE A 134 23.16 -11.10 -4.57
C ILE A 134 24.42 -10.22 -4.55
N VAL A 135 24.39 -9.05 -5.21
CA VAL A 135 25.51 -8.10 -5.18
C VAL A 135 25.81 -7.63 -3.75
N GLU A 136 24.78 -7.24 -3.00
CA GLU A 136 24.93 -6.81 -1.61
C GLU A 136 25.35 -7.95 -0.67
N LEU A 137 24.86 -9.18 -0.91
CA LEU A 137 25.28 -10.35 -0.14
C LEU A 137 26.80 -10.56 -0.26
N PHE A 138 27.35 -10.47 -1.47
CA PHE A 138 28.81 -10.59 -1.65
C PHE A 138 29.57 -9.39 -1.08
N ALA A 139 29.02 -8.19 -1.11
CA ALA A 139 29.60 -7.03 -0.45
C ALA A 139 29.63 -7.22 1.09
N LEU A 140 28.58 -7.76 1.69
CA LEU A 140 28.57 -8.14 3.11
C LEU A 140 29.56 -9.26 3.43
N LEU A 141 29.75 -10.22 2.53
CA LEU A 141 30.79 -11.25 2.70
C LEU A 141 32.19 -10.62 2.78
N VAL A 142 32.48 -9.65 1.91
CA VAL A 142 33.75 -8.91 1.96
C VAL A 142 33.90 -8.18 3.30
N LEU A 143 32.86 -7.49 3.78
CA LEU A 143 32.88 -6.79 5.06
C LEU A 143 33.05 -7.76 6.25
N MET A 144 32.45 -8.94 6.19
CA MET A 144 32.60 -10.00 7.20
C MET A 144 34.07 -10.50 7.29
N LEU A 145 34.71 -10.69 6.11
CA LEU A 145 36.09 -11.17 6.04
C LEU A 145 37.09 -10.08 6.44
N PHE A 146 36.82 -8.82 6.09
CA PHE A 146 37.69 -7.69 6.33
C PHE A 146 37.05 -6.61 7.21
N PRO A 147 36.75 -6.89 8.49
CA PRO A 147 36.04 -5.94 9.36
C PRO A 147 36.88 -4.69 9.63
N THR A 148 36.24 -3.53 9.54
CA THR A 148 36.89 -2.23 9.75
C THR A 148 36.48 -1.56 11.06
N GLY A 149 35.52 -2.11 11.81
CA GLY A 149 34.99 -1.55 13.06
C GLY A 149 36.02 -1.31 14.15
N ASN A 150 37.04 -2.17 14.24
CA ASN A 150 38.13 -2.00 15.17
C ASN A 150 39.09 -0.83 14.85
N GLN A 151 38.97 -0.23 13.66
CA GLN A 151 39.79 0.91 13.22
C GLN A 151 38.93 2.18 13.04
N PHE A 152 37.65 2.03 12.64
CA PHE A 152 36.68 3.11 12.51
C PHE A 152 35.35 2.68 13.11
N GLY A 153 34.99 3.17 14.28
CA GLY A 153 33.71 2.85 14.94
C GLY A 153 33.86 2.83 16.47
N ILE A 154 32.76 2.56 17.15
CA ILE A 154 32.66 2.52 18.60
C ILE A 154 33.70 1.58 19.26
N PRO A 155 34.03 0.39 18.71
CA PRO A 155 35.00 -0.51 19.29
C PRO A 155 36.38 0.11 19.51
N VAL A 156 36.74 1.18 18.80
CA VAL A 156 37.99 1.92 18.97
C VAL A 156 38.14 2.44 20.40
N PHE A 157 37.07 2.82 21.08
CA PHE A 157 37.06 3.31 22.44
C PHE A 157 37.40 2.21 23.49
N PHE A 158 37.05 0.97 23.17
CA PHE A 158 37.24 -0.19 24.05
C PHE A 158 38.56 -0.92 23.78
N LYS A 159 39.30 -0.52 22.75
CA LYS A 159 40.59 -1.12 22.44
C LYS A 159 41.61 -0.67 23.54
N LYS A 160 41.97 -1.59 24.46
CA LYS A 160 43.01 -1.38 25.43
C LYS A 160 44.29 -1.08 24.66
N ASN A 161 44.96 0.04 24.97
CA ASN A 161 46.31 0.29 24.44
C ASN A 161 47.17 -0.90 24.82
N ARG A 162 47.41 -1.82 23.90
CA ARG A 162 48.55 -2.73 24.04
C ARG A 162 49.76 -1.81 23.96
N SER A 163 50.37 -1.59 25.11
CA SER A 163 51.63 -0.89 25.22
C SER A 163 52.62 -1.50 24.22
N ILE A 164 53.25 -0.65 23.43
CA ILE A 164 54.35 -0.99 22.50
C ILE A 164 55.58 -1.44 23.28
N VAL A 165 55.50 -1.55 24.61
CA VAL A 165 56.57 -1.89 25.55
C VAL A 165 57.21 -3.28 25.34
N PRO A 166 56.52 -4.37 24.91
CA PRO A 166 57.20 -5.66 24.74
C PRO A 166 58.11 -5.76 23.53
N GLU A 167 57.95 -4.92 22.52
CA GLU A 167 58.74 -5.01 21.30
C GLU A 167 60.08 -4.22 21.44
N ILE A 168 60.08 -3.19 22.29
CA ILE A 168 61.28 -2.41 22.62
C ILE A 168 62.18 -3.19 23.60
N GLU A 169 61.60 -3.93 24.55
CA GLU A 169 62.38 -4.77 25.47
C GLU A 169 63.12 -5.90 24.76
N ASN A 170 62.43 -6.60 23.79
CA ASN A 170 63.06 -7.67 23.00
C ASN A 170 64.14 -7.14 22.04
N VAL A 171 63.98 -5.94 21.49
CA VAL A 171 65.02 -5.30 20.66
C VAL A 171 66.19 -4.79 21.54
N ALA A 172 65.89 -4.28 22.72
CA ALA A 172 66.93 -3.83 23.68
C ALA A 172 67.78 -5.01 24.21
N GLU A 173 67.15 -6.16 24.57
CA GLU A 173 67.86 -7.37 24.97
C GLU A 173 68.69 -7.96 23.82
N THR A 174 68.24 -7.92 22.60
CA THR A 174 68.99 -8.40 21.41
C THR A 174 70.17 -7.48 21.10
N LEU A 175 70.01 -6.16 21.29
CA LEU A 175 71.10 -5.19 21.11
C LEU A 175 72.15 -5.22 22.25
N VAL A 176 71.76 -5.51 23.49
CA VAL A 176 72.68 -5.69 24.62
C VAL A 176 73.51 -6.94 24.45
N GLN A 177 72.97 -8.05 23.89
CA GLN A 177 73.79 -9.26 23.63
C GLN A 177 74.76 -9.11 22.45
N GLN A 178 74.56 -8.11 21.56
CA GLN A 178 75.52 -7.81 20.46
C GLN A 178 76.60 -6.77 20.83
N ALA A 179 76.53 -6.13 22.00
CA ALA A 179 77.40 -5.01 22.40
C ALA A 179 78.65 -5.42 23.22
N GLU A 180 78.97 -6.70 23.35
CA GLU A 180 80.17 -7.17 24.01
C GLU A 180 81.45 -7.24 23.10
N LYS A 181 81.67 -6.22 22.26
CA LYS A 181 83.01 -5.99 21.65
C LYS A 181 83.32 -4.49 21.69
N PRO A 182 84.52 -4.10 22.21
CA PRO A 182 84.89 -2.71 22.42
C PRO A 182 85.39 -2.04 21.13
N SER A 183 84.80 -0.90 20.78
CA SER A 183 85.36 0.05 19.82
C SER A 183 84.72 1.43 20.01
N PRO A 184 85.47 2.55 19.74
CA PRO A 184 85.22 3.83 20.38
C PRO A 184 84.14 4.68 19.79
N LYS A 185 83.59 5.56 20.62
CA LYS A 185 82.46 6.48 20.40
C LYS A 185 82.54 7.36 19.15
N PRO A 186 81.36 7.69 18.58
CA PRO A 186 80.92 9.08 18.61
C PRO A 186 79.56 9.24 19.30
N GLU A 187 79.37 10.34 20.01
CA GLU A 187 78.12 10.81 20.59
C GLU A 187 77.09 11.10 19.51
N PHE A 188 76.09 10.25 19.44
CA PHE A 188 74.86 10.59 18.71
C PHE A 188 73.78 10.92 19.73
N ILE A 189 73.36 12.21 19.75
CA ILE A 189 72.19 12.70 20.44
C ILE A 189 70.98 12.07 19.66
N GLN A 190 70.35 11.08 20.31
CA GLN A 190 69.03 10.61 19.75
C GLN A 190 68.01 11.67 20.12
N PRO A 191 67.20 12.13 19.11
CA PRO A 191 66.07 12.98 19.44
C PRO A 191 65.08 12.14 20.25
N GLU A 192 64.78 12.54 21.46
CA GLU A 192 63.66 12.03 22.27
C GLU A 192 62.38 12.19 21.43
N MET A 193 61.83 11.09 21.00
CA MET A 193 60.57 11.09 20.28
C MET A 193 59.46 11.38 21.29
N VAL A 194 59.13 12.66 21.45
CA VAL A 194 58.02 13.11 22.28
C VAL A 194 56.73 12.55 21.65
N ILE A 195 56.22 11.49 22.23
CA ILE A 195 54.91 10.95 21.85
C ILE A 195 53.87 11.95 22.31
N ASP A 196 53.32 12.70 21.39
CA ASP A 196 52.19 13.60 21.66
C ASP A 196 50.93 12.78 22.00
N HIS A 197 50.75 12.50 23.29
CA HIS A 197 49.59 11.77 23.82
C HIS A 197 48.26 12.48 23.43
N ALA A 198 48.24 13.80 23.32
CA ALA A 198 47.08 14.57 22.92
C ALA A 198 46.70 14.33 21.43
N ALA A 199 47.69 14.14 20.56
CA ALA A 199 47.46 13.80 19.16
C ALA A 199 46.93 12.36 18.98
N LEU A 200 47.40 11.43 19.80
CA LEU A 200 46.93 10.05 19.84
C LEU A 200 45.47 9.97 20.33
N ASP A 201 45.14 10.71 21.37
CA ASP A 201 43.76 10.77 21.89
C ASP A 201 42.79 11.43 20.90
N ARG A 202 43.20 12.50 20.24
CA ARG A 202 42.39 13.12 19.14
C ARG A 202 42.13 12.14 18.01
N ARG A 203 43.11 11.39 17.53
CA ARG A 203 42.95 10.38 16.49
C ARG A 203 42.01 9.26 16.93
N LYS A 204 42.08 8.82 18.16
CA LYS A 204 41.22 7.81 18.75
C LYS A 204 39.78 8.29 18.79
N ILE A 205 39.53 9.53 19.22
CA ILE A 205 38.20 10.15 19.24
C ILE A 205 37.64 10.27 17.85
N LEU A 206 38.37 10.81 16.87
CA LEU A 206 37.91 10.97 15.49
C LEU A 206 37.56 9.62 14.83
N LYS A 207 38.35 8.59 15.05
CA LYS A 207 38.08 7.25 14.54
C LYS A 207 36.87 6.60 15.21
N GLY A 208 36.69 6.81 16.52
CA GLY A 208 35.54 6.30 17.27
C GLY A 208 34.22 6.97 16.87
N LEU A 209 34.28 8.28 16.59
CA LEU A 209 33.10 9.10 16.18
C LEU A 209 32.86 9.15 14.67
N SER A 210 33.57 8.34 13.89
CA SER A 210 33.47 8.34 12.41
C SER A 210 32.05 8.05 11.86
N ALA A 211 31.17 7.42 12.66
CA ALA A 211 29.79 7.16 12.32
C ALA A 211 28.87 8.39 12.51
N LEU A 212 29.25 9.40 13.32
CA LEU A 212 28.37 10.54 13.63
C LEU A 212 27.95 11.37 12.39
N PRO A 213 28.85 11.71 11.44
CA PRO A 213 28.44 12.43 10.24
C PRO A 213 27.42 11.66 9.41
N VAL A 214 27.58 10.33 9.33
CA VAL A 214 26.65 9.45 8.60
C VAL A 214 25.29 9.42 9.30
N MET A 215 25.26 9.29 10.63
CA MET A 215 24.01 9.33 11.40
C MET A 215 23.33 10.69 11.35
N GLY A 216 24.10 11.79 11.36
CA GLY A 216 23.56 13.14 11.18
C GLY A 216 22.92 13.33 9.82
N ALA A 217 23.58 12.88 8.75
CA ALA A 217 23.04 12.88 7.39
C ALA A 217 21.80 11.97 7.28
N PHE A 218 21.80 10.83 7.96
CA PHE A 218 20.66 9.92 8.02
C PHE A 218 19.43 10.56 8.70
N GLY A 219 19.63 11.19 9.85
CA GLY A 219 18.56 11.93 10.53
C GLY A 219 18.00 13.07 9.68
N TYR A 220 18.87 13.80 8.97
CA TYR A 220 18.46 14.84 8.01
C TYR A 220 17.68 14.25 6.84
N ALA A 221 18.12 13.13 6.27
CA ALA A 221 17.42 12.46 5.18
C ALA A 221 16.01 11.99 5.60
N LEU A 222 15.85 11.44 6.82
CA LEU A 222 14.53 11.07 7.36
C LEU A 222 13.64 12.31 7.59
N TYR A 223 14.22 13.41 8.06
CA TYR A 223 13.49 14.67 8.24
C TYR A 223 13.02 15.24 6.90
N GLU A 224 13.87 15.26 5.88
CA GLU A 224 13.49 15.70 4.53
C GLU A 224 12.47 14.74 3.92
N LYS A 225 12.62 13.43 4.09
CA LYS A 225 11.62 12.44 3.63
C LYS A 225 10.25 12.68 4.26
N SER A 226 10.18 13.15 5.50
CA SER A 226 8.90 13.50 6.13
C SER A 226 8.20 14.71 5.49
N LYS A 227 8.91 15.50 4.70
CA LYS A 227 8.42 16.71 4.04
C LYS A 227 8.32 16.59 2.52
N TRP A 228 9.13 15.72 1.95
CA TRP A 228 9.27 15.60 0.50
C TRP A 228 8.92 14.20 0.04
N GLU A 229 8.13 14.13 -1.01
CA GLU A 229 7.82 12.91 -1.72
C GLU A 229 8.48 12.92 -3.08
N SER A 230 9.11 11.83 -3.47
CA SER A 230 9.68 11.69 -4.80
C SER A 230 8.57 11.70 -5.87
N TYR A 231 8.97 12.03 -7.11
CA TYR A 231 8.05 11.94 -8.24
C TYR A 231 7.50 10.52 -8.40
N GLU A 232 8.33 9.52 -8.16
CA GLU A 232 7.99 8.10 -8.17
C GLU A 232 6.99 7.74 -7.08
N GLU A 233 7.19 8.24 -5.86
CA GLU A 233 6.25 8.08 -4.75
C GLU A 233 4.89 8.74 -5.04
N ARG A 234 4.89 9.91 -5.65
CA ARG A 234 3.66 10.59 -6.07
C ARG A 234 2.92 9.87 -7.17
N ASN A 235 3.64 9.30 -8.13
CA ASN A 235 3.06 8.75 -9.34
C ASN A 235 3.02 7.22 -9.36
N LEU A 236 3.38 6.55 -8.25
CA LEU A 236 3.36 5.09 -8.11
C LEU A 236 4.20 4.36 -9.16
N VAL A 237 5.28 4.96 -9.63
CA VAL A 237 6.13 4.35 -10.66
C VAL A 237 6.86 3.12 -10.11
N ASP A 238 7.06 3.04 -8.80
CA ASP A 238 7.66 1.87 -8.12
C ASP A 238 6.61 1.08 -7.33
N ALA A 239 5.64 0.52 -8.05
CA ALA A 239 4.51 -0.23 -7.48
C ALA A 239 4.90 -1.61 -6.91
N VAL A 240 6.18 -1.98 -6.93
CA VAL A 240 6.66 -3.32 -6.53
C VAL A 240 6.73 -3.48 -5.00
N THR A 241 6.70 -2.38 -4.25
CA THR A 241 6.63 -2.45 -2.79
C THR A 241 5.36 -1.78 -2.29
N GLY A 242 4.52 -2.48 -1.53
CA GLY A 242 3.33 -1.91 -0.86
C GLY A 242 3.62 -0.68 0.03
N ALA A 243 4.87 -0.30 0.13
CA ALA A 243 5.40 0.90 0.74
C ALA A 243 5.03 2.17 -0.04
N SER A 244 5.18 2.18 -1.37
CA SER A 244 4.95 3.36 -2.21
C SER A 244 3.47 3.76 -2.21
N ALA A 245 2.56 2.78 -2.27
CA ALA A 245 1.13 3.03 -2.21
C ALA A 245 0.69 3.67 -0.87
N LYS A 246 1.27 3.22 0.25
CA LYS A 246 0.98 3.79 1.58
C LYS A 246 1.51 5.22 1.74
N THR A 247 2.67 5.53 1.19
CA THR A 247 3.28 6.86 1.27
C THR A 247 2.46 7.88 0.48
N LEU A 248 1.98 7.50 -0.71
CA LEU A 248 1.13 8.36 -1.53
C LEU A 248 -0.18 8.71 -0.82
N ASN A 249 -0.84 7.70 -0.23
CA ASN A 249 -2.09 7.87 0.50
C ASN A 249 -1.93 8.82 1.71
N ILE A 250 -0.80 8.76 2.41
CA ILE A 250 -0.50 9.64 3.55
C ILE A 250 -0.35 11.11 3.10
N ALA A 251 0.27 11.35 1.94
CA ALA A 251 0.45 12.70 1.44
C ALA A 251 -0.87 13.35 1.02
N SER A 252 -1.73 12.61 0.34
CA SER A 252 -3.06 13.07 -0.05
C SER A 252 -3.93 13.44 1.14
N LEU A 253 -3.79 12.73 2.26
CA LEU A 253 -4.53 13.02 3.50
C LEU A 253 -4.17 14.37 4.14
N LYS A 254 -3.02 14.98 3.84
CA LYS A 254 -2.68 16.33 4.36
C LYS A 254 -3.60 17.42 3.80
N GLU A 255 -4.23 17.17 2.67
CA GLU A 255 -5.16 18.09 2.02
C GLU A 255 -6.62 17.88 2.45
N LEU A 256 -6.89 16.88 3.28
CA LEU A 256 -8.24 16.57 3.76
C LEU A 256 -8.76 17.68 4.68
N LYS A 257 -9.91 18.25 4.36
CA LYS A 257 -10.56 19.37 5.07
C LYS A 257 -11.73 18.94 5.95
N GLY A 258 -11.76 17.70 6.40
CA GLY A 258 -12.83 17.15 7.24
C GLY A 258 -13.18 15.73 6.86
N GLN A 259 -14.14 15.14 7.56
CA GLN A 259 -14.64 13.80 7.29
C GLN A 259 -16.07 13.84 6.78
N ILE A 260 -16.43 12.89 5.94
CA ILE A 260 -17.78 12.77 5.40
C ILE A 260 -18.80 12.56 6.54
N PRO A 261 -19.89 13.34 6.58
CA PRO A 261 -20.98 13.13 7.53
C PRO A 261 -21.63 11.75 7.35
N MET A 262 -22.15 11.22 8.44
CA MET A 262 -22.84 9.94 8.47
C MET A 262 -24.35 10.12 8.38
N GLY A 263 -25.00 9.15 7.75
CA GLY A 263 -26.45 8.93 7.81
C GLY A 263 -26.74 7.50 8.26
N LYS A 264 -28.00 7.08 8.26
CA LYS A 264 -28.42 5.72 8.63
C LYS A 264 -29.45 5.18 7.66
N ILE A 265 -29.37 3.88 7.38
CA ILE A 265 -30.48 3.12 6.80
C ILE A 265 -30.90 2.12 7.87
N LYS A 266 -32.08 2.30 8.44
CA LYS A 266 -32.46 1.68 9.72
C LYS A 266 -31.40 1.98 10.81
N ASP A 267 -30.79 0.96 11.40
CA ASP A 267 -29.83 1.10 12.48
C ASP A 267 -28.36 1.09 12.00
N ILE A 268 -28.11 0.84 10.71
CA ILE A 268 -26.75 0.75 10.17
C ILE A 268 -26.28 2.13 9.71
N PRO A 269 -25.10 2.60 10.18
CA PRO A 269 -24.53 3.88 9.75
C PRO A 269 -23.83 3.76 8.40
N PHE A 270 -24.06 4.71 7.51
CA PHE A 270 -23.43 4.85 6.20
C PHE A 270 -22.87 6.26 6.05
N SER A 271 -21.68 6.38 5.48
CA SER A 271 -21.16 7.69 5.07
C SER A 271 -22.03 8.27 3.94
N LYS A 272 -22.28 9.58 3.97
CA LYS A 272 -23.10 10.26 2.95
C LYS A 272 -22.51 10.13 1.53
N LEU A 273 -21.19 9.99 1.42
CA LEU A 273 -20.49 9.58 0.21
C LEU A 273 -20.06 8.12 0.36
N ILE A 274 -20.44 7.28 -0.59
CA ILE A 274 -20.16 5.84 -0.66
C ILE A 274 -19.17 5.60 -1.80
N LEU A 275 -18.14 4.79 -1.56
CA LEU A 275 -17.19 4.41 -2.59
C LEU A 275 -17.84 3.43 -3.58
N GLY A 276 -17.90 3.80 -4.85
CA GLY A 276 -18.34 2.91 -5.93
C GLY A 276 -17.26 1.94 -6.36
N GLY A 277 -17.54 0.65 -6.34
CA GLY A 277 -16.59 -0.42 -6.61
C GLY A 277 -16.38 -0.78 -8.09
N ASN A 278 -17.07 -0.13 -9.03
CA ASN A 278 -16.94 -0.47 -10.45
C ASN A 278 -15.50 -0.34 -10.95
N LEU A 279 -14.82 0.75 -10.64
CA LEU A 279 -13.41 0.95 -11.02
C LEU A 279 -12.52 -0.13 -10.41
N LEU A 280 -12.72 -0.46 -9.13
CA LEU A 280 -11.97 -1.50 -8.43
C LEU A 280 -12.20 -2.89 -9.02
N SER A 281 -13.36 -3.13 -9.62
CA SER A 281 -13.73 -4.37 -10.32
C SER A 281 -13.31 -4.38 -11.79
N GLY A 282 -12.70 -3.31 -12.28
CA GLY A 282 -12.30 -3.18 -13.69
C GLY A 282 -13.42 -2.80 -14.65
N TRP A 283 -14.53 -2.28 -14.13
CA TRP A 283 -15.65 -1.78 -14.93
C TRP A 283 -15.56 -0.28 -15.13
N ALA A 284 -15.63 0.17 -16.38
CA ALA A 284 -15.65 1.59 -16.70
C ALA A 284 -16.66 1.86 -17.83
N HIS A 285 -17.37 2.98 -17.72
CA HIS A 285 -18.16 3.51 -18.84
C HIS A 285 -17.22 4.22 -19.80
N SER A 286 -16.95 3.64 -20.95
CA SER A 286 -15.86 4.04 -21.83
C SER A 286 -16.27 4.20 -23.31
N ARG A 287 -17.54 4.26 -23.61
CA ARG A 287 -18.03 4.50 -24.97
C ARG A 287 -17.33 3.63 -26.00
N ASP A 288 -17.45 2.35 -25.98
CA ASP A 288 -16.81 1.42 -26.92
C ASP A 288 -15.27 1.44 -26.95
N LEU A 289 -14.62 2.23 -26.08
CA LEU A 289 -13.17 2.24 -25.93
C LEU A 289 -12.71 1.05 -25.08
N ILE A 290 -12.66 -0.13 -25.68
CA ILE A 290 -12.40 -1.41 -24.99
C ILE A 290 -11.10 -1.43 -24.18
N TYR A 291 -10.09 -0.67 -24.59
CA TYR A 291 -8.81 -0.57 -23.85
C TYR A 291 -8.93 0.12 -22.49
N VAL A 292 -9.95 0.94 -22.27
CA VAL A 292 -10.12 1.65 -20.98
C VAL A 292 -10.40 0.65 -19.85
N SER A 293 -11.23 -0.37 -20.09
CA SER A 293 -11.46 -1.43 -19.10
C SER A 293 -10.17 -2.20 -18.77
N GLN A 294 -9.30 -2.42 -19.76
CA GLN A 294 -8.00 -3.05 -19.54
C GLN A 294 -7.06 -2.14 -18.73
N LEU A 295 -7.02 -0.84 -19.01
CA LEU A 295 -6.25 0.14 -18.23
C LEU A 295 -6.73 0.20 -16.77
N VAL A 296 -8.05 0.23 -16.55
CA VAL A 296 -8.63 0.25 -15.21
C VAL A 296 -8.26 -1.01 -14.42
N LYS A 297 -8.30 -2.19 -15.07
CA LYS A 297 -7.86 -3.45 -14.46
C LYS A 297 -6.35 -3.47 -14.18
N ALA A 298 -5.55 -2.95 -15.08
CA ALA A 298 -4.10 -2.86 -14.89
C ALA A 298 -3.73 -1.90 -13.75
N TYR A 299 -4.48 -0.81 -13.57
CA TYR A 299 -4.29 0.13 -12.48
C TYR A 299 -4.71 -0.45 -11.12
N HIS A 300 -5.86 -1.12 -11.04
CA HIS A 300 -6.43 -1.65 -9.81
C HIS A 300 -5.93 -3.09 -9.53
N GLN A 301 -4.62 -3.23 -9.32
CA GLN A 301 -4.08 -4.46 -8.74
C GLN A 301 -4.46 -4.57 -7.26
N LYS A 302 -4.34 -5.74 -6.66
CA LYS A 302 -4.80 -6.05 -5.30
C LYS A 302 -4.32 -5.03 -4.26
N GLU A 303 -3.04 -4.71 -4.26
CA GLU A 303 -2.42 -3.76 -3.32
C GLU A 303 -2.99 -2.34 -3.51
N LYS A 304 -3.21 -1.96 -4.75
CA LYS A 304 -3.84 -0.67 -5.08
C LYS A 304 -5.29 -0.62 -4.60
N ILE A 305 -6.04 -1.71 -4.75
CA ILE A 305 -7.40 -1.82 -4.20
C ILE A 305 -7.38 -1.64 -2.69
N PHE A 306 -6.50 -2.36 -1.98
CA PHE A 306 -6.38 -2.25 -0.52
C PHE A 306 -5.97 -0.84 -0.08
N ALA A 307 -5.03 -0.22 -0.78
CA ALA A 307 -4.63 1.15 -0.52
C ALA A 307 -5.78 2.15 -0.73
N THR A 308 -6.58 1.95 -1.78
CA THR A 308 -7.76 2.79 -2.07
C THR A 308 -8.84 2.63 -1.01
N LEU A 309 -9.12 1.40 -0.55
CA LEU A 309 -10.07 1.15 0.54
C LEU A 309 -9.61 1.79 1.85
N LEU A 310 -8.33 1.64 2.20
CA LEU A 310 -7.76 2.25 3.40
C LEU A 310 -7.80 3.78 3.34
N LEU A 311 -7.52 4.37 2.17
CA LEU A 311 -7.63 5.82 1.96
C LEU A 311 -9.07 6.29 2.13
N ALA A 312 -10.05 5.57 1.59
CA ALA A 312 -11.47 5.87 1.74
C ALA A 312 -11.86 5.91 3.24
N GLU A 313 -11.47 4.90 4.02
CA GLU A 313 -11.74 4.86 5.46
C GLU A 313 -11.08 6.04 6.20
N LYS A 314 -9.86 6.41 5.84
CA LYS A 314 -9.17 7.58 6.42
C LYS A 314 -9.85 8.89 6.07
N CYS A 315 -10.50 8.97 4.93
CA CYS A 315 -11.32 10.11 4.52
C CYS A 315 -12.72 10.12 5.15
N GLY A 316 -13.07 9.11 5.95
CA GLY A 316 -14.37 8.99 6.62
C GLY A 316 -15.43 8.24 5.80
N ILE A 317 -15.07 7.63 4.66
CA ILE A 317 -15.96 6.76 3.91
C ILE A 317 -15.92 5.37 4.56
N ASN A 318 -17.04 4.92 5.09
CA ASN A 318 -17.12 3.63 5.77
C ASN A 318 -17.74 2.51 4.92
N THR A 319 -18.15 2.81 3.67
CA THR A 319 -18.93 1.88 2.86
C THR A 319 -18.42 1.83 1.43
N LEU A 320 -18.19 0.61 0.96
CA LEU A 320 -17.97 0.25 -0.44
C LEU A 320 -19.26 -0.32 -1.03
N LEU A 321 -19.66 0.10 -2.22
CA LEU A 321 -20.74 -0.52 -2.98
C LEU A 321 -20.15 -1.23 -4.19
N THR A 322 -20.27 -2.55 -4.23
CA THR A 322 -19.60 -3.35 -5.26
C THR A 322 -20.35 -4.65 -5.57
N ASN A 323 -19.90 -5.37 -6.58
CA ASN A 323 -20.43 -6.69 -6.92
C ASN A 323 -19.62 -7.83 -6.24
N PRO A 324 -20.16 -9.06 -6.24
CA PRO A 324 -19.53 -10.20 -5.58
C PRO A 324 -18.15 -10.63 -6.11
N ILE A 325 -17.65 -10.02 -7.18
CA ILE A 325 -16.31 -10.32 -7.70
C ILE A 325 -15.21 -9.89 -6.72
N LEU A 326 -15.45 -8.82 -5.94
CA LEU A 326 -14.50 -8.32 -4.94
C LEU A 326 -14.62 -9.01 -3.57
N CYS A 327 -15.57 -9.92 -3.37
CA CYS A 327 -15.78 -10.58 -2.06
C CYS A 327 -14.51 -11.20 -1.49
N ALA A 328 -13.73 -11.91 -2.30
CA ALA A 328 -12.48 -12.52 -1.85
C ALA A 328 -11.43 -11.48 -1.41
N LEU A 329 -11.34 -10.35 -2.09
CA LEU A 329 -10.43 -9.26 -1.72
C LEU A 329 -10.90 -8.52 -0.47
N ILE A 330 -12.21 -8.33 -0.30
CA ILE A 330 -12.77 -7.71 0.90
C ILE A 330 -12.53 -8.60 2.12
N ASP A 331 -12.77 -9.90 2.02
CA ASP A 331 -12.50 -10.88 3.07
C ASP A 331 -11.00 -10.89 3.44
N GLU A 332 -10.11 -10.88 2.45
CA GLU A 332 -8.67 -10.78 2.67
C GLU A 332 -8.28 -9.45 3.34
N TYR A 333 -8.86 -8.33 2.90
CA TYR A 333 -8.63 -7.02 3.49
C TYR A 333 -8.96 -6.99 4.99
N TRP A 334 -10.08 -7.59 5.39
CA TRP A 334 -10.49 -7.71 6.78
C TRP A 334 -9.62 -8.69 7.58
N LYS A 335 -9.34 -9.86 7.03
CA LYS A 335 -8.50 -10.88 7.68
C LYS A 335 -7.08 -10.40 7.94
N ARG A 336 -6.54 -9.57 7.07
CA ARG A 336 -5.24 -8.92 7.25
C ARG A 336 -5.28 -7.76 8.26
N GLY A 337 -6.44 -7.34 8.73
CA GLY A 337 -6.59 -6.21 9.64
C GLY A 337 -6.19 -4.87 9.05
N ILE A 338 -6.19 -4.72 7.71
CA ILE A 338 -5.83 -3.49 7.02
C ILE A 338 -6.85 -2.40 7.30
N GLY A 339 -8.13 -2.76 7.30
CA GLY A 339 -9.24 -1.90 7.63
C GLY A 339 -10.51 -2.69 7.88
N LYS A 340 -11.65 -2.01 7.94
CA LYS A 340 -12.96 -2.57 8.31
C LYS A 340 -14.12 -1.99 7.53
N ILE A 341 -13.84 -1.45 6.32
CA ILE A 341 -14.88 -0.91 5.45
C ILE A 341 -15.99 -1.93 5.26
N GLN A 342 -17.24 -1.54 5.53
CA GLN A 342 -18.39 -2.38 5.24
C GLN A 342 -18.74 -2.34 3.76
N PHE A 343 -19.52 -3.30 3.25
CA PHE A 343 -19.93 -3.24 1.86
C PHE A 343 -21.41 -3.53 1.62
N ILE A 344 -21.95 -2.86 0.60
CA ILE A 344 -23.23 -3.14 -0.01
C ILE A 344 -22.95 -3.92 -1.30
N SER A 345 -23.58 -5.07 -1.50
CA SER A 345 -23.43 -5.84 -2.73
C SER A 345 -24.50 -5.54 -3.74
N ASP A 346 -24.10 -5.30 -4.98
CA ASP A 346 -25.02 -5.39 -6.11
C ASP A 346 -25.35 -6.85 -6.40
N CYS A 347 -26.62 -7.15 -6.56
CA CYS A 347 -27.09 -8.45 -6.98
C CYS A 347 -27.43 -8.38 -8.48
N ALA A 348 -26.38 -8.45 -9.33
CA ALA A 348 -26.53 -8.46 -10.77
C ALA A 348 -26.93 -9.86 -11.27
N GLY A 349 -28.08 -9.99 -11.92
CA GLY A 349 -28.66 -11.23 -12.42
C GLY A 349 -28.68 -11.37 -13.93
N LEU A 350 -27.91 -10.54 -14.65
CA LEU A 350 -27.82 -10.59 -16.11
C LEU A 350 -26.42 -11.02 -16.55
N ASN A 351 -26.36 -11.74 -17.66
CA ASN A 351 -25.18 -11.98 -18.47
C ASN A 351 -25.26 -11.12 -19.75
N TYR A 352 -24.11 -10.90 -20.37
CA TYR A 352 -23.99 -10.11 -21.60
C TYR A 352 -23.25 -10.92 -22.66
N ASP A 353 -23.77 -10.92 -23.86
CA ASP A 353 -23.14 -11.47 -25.06
C ASP A 353 -23.35 -10.53 -26.25
N ASP A 354 -22.97 -10.97 -27.45
CA ASP A 354 -23.13 -10.20 -28.70
C ASP A 354 -24.59 -9.87 -29.03
N LYS A 355 -25.58 -10.51 -28.39
CA LYS A 355 -27.01 -10.27 -28.53
C LYS A 355 -27.58 -9.34 -27.48
N GLY A 356 -26.77 -8.90 -26.52
CA GLY A 356 -27.15 -8.02 -25.44
C GLY A 356 -27.34 -8.69 -24.08
N ALA A 357 -28.09 -8.03 -23.20
CA ALA A 357 -28.33 -8.52 -21.85
C ALA A 357 -29.38 -9.64 -21.85
N HIS A 358 -29.10 -10.75 -21.17
CA HIS A 358 -30.02 -11.87 -20.97
C HIS A 358 -29.93 -12.39 -19.52
N PRO A 359 -31.03 -12.99 -19.00
CA PRO A 359 -31.03 -13.44 -17.62
C PRO A 359 -30.04 -14.57 -17.39
N MET A 360 -29.34 -14.46 -16.28
CA MET A 360 -28.53 -15.54 -15.76
C MET A 360 -29.41 -16.72 -15.32
N PRO A 361 -28.93 -17.99 -15.38
CA PRO A 361 -29.62 -19.09 -14.74
C PRO A 361 -29.93 -18.76 -13.29
N PHE A 362 -31.15 -19.01 -12.84
CA PHE A 362 -31.60 -18.54 -11.52
C PHE A 362 -30.75 -19.07 -10.36
N ASN A 363 -30.29 -20.31 -10.43
CA ASN A 363 -29.43 -20.86 -9.40
C ASN A 363 -28.08 -20.15 -9.32
N ASP A 364 -27.47 -19.82 -10.47
CA ASP A 364 -26.22 -19.07 -10.54
C ASP A 364 -26.39 -17.66 -9.96
N TYR A 365 -27.55 -17.06 -10.23
CA TYR A 365 -27.90 -15.76 -9.67
C TYR A 365 -28.00 -15.82 -8.14
N ILE A 366 -28.71 -16.81 -7.61
CA ILE A 366 -28.84 -17.03 -6.15
C ILE A 366 -27.47 -17.30 -5.52
N ASP A 367 -26.61 -18.09 -6.15
CA ASP A 367 -25.27 -18.39 -5.61
C ASP A 367 -24.37 -17.15 -5.57
N LYS A 368 -24.49 -16.24 -6.55
CA LYS A 368 -23.83 -14.93 -6.48
C LYS A 368 -24.32 -14.09 -5.29
N VAL A 369 -25.63 -14.06 -5.06
CA VAL A 369 -26.21 -13.33 -3.93
C VAL A 369 -25.74 -13.94 -2.60
N LYS A 370 -25.77 -15.25 -2.46
CA LYS A 370 -25.28 -15.98 -1.28
C LYS A 370 -23.81 -15.68 -1.03
N LYS A 371 -22.97 -15.67 -2.06
CA LYS A 371 -21.56 -15.34 -1.92
C LYS A 371 -21.35 -13.97 -1.25
N ALA A 372 -22.13 -12.96 -1.59
CA ALA A 372 -22.05 -11.66 -0.95
C ALA A 372 -22.51 -11.70 0.52
N ILE A 373 -23.62 -12.42 0.79
CA ILE A 373 -24.17 -12.62 2.13
C ILE A 373 -23.13 -13.33 3.02
N ASP A 374 -22.59 -14.45 2.56
CA ASP A 374 -21.63 -15.28 3.29
C ASP A 374 -20.30 -14.56 3.54
N THR A 375 -19.93 -13.61 2.66
CA THR A 375 -18.73 -12.76 2.85
C THR A 375 -18.96 -11.71 3.94
N GLY A 376 -20.21 -11.36 4.28
CA GLY A 376 -20.53 -10.38 5.32
C GLY A 376 -20.97 -9.01 4.78
N ALA A 377 -21.68 -8.98 3.64
CA ALA A 377 -22.36 -7.78 3.19
C ALA A 377 -23.30 -7.25 4.27
N VAL A 378 -23.38 -5.93 4.46
CA VAL A 378 -24.36 -5.31 5.37
C VAL A 378 -25.70 -5.06 4.69
N ALA A 379 -25.70 -5.01 3.38
CA ALA A 379 -26.87 -4.84 2.52
C ALA A 379 -26.64 -5.50 1.15
N CYS A 380 -27.71 -5.95 0.55
CA CYS A 380 -27.74 -6.36 -0.86
C CYS A 380 -28.85 -5.60 -1.58
N TYR A 381 -28.64 -5.25 -2.84
CA TYR A 381 -29.69 -4.64 -3.65
C TYR A 381 -29.76 -5.28 -5.03
N ILE A 382 -30.94 -5.36 -5.57
CA ILE A 382 -31.16 -5.79 -6.95
C ILE A 382 -30.54 -4.72 -7.86
N GLN A 383 -29.50 -5.09 -8.61
CA GLN A 383 -28.77 -4.17 -9.48
C GLN A 383 -29.72 -3.52 -10.51
N GLY A 384 -29.51 -2.23 -10.81
CA GLY A 384 -30.45 -1.40 -11.54
C GLY A 384 -30.88 -1.97 -12.89
N GLU A 385 -29.94 -2.42 -13.71
CA GLU A 385 -30.24 -2.99 -15.02
C GLU A 385 -30.99 -4.35 -14.90
N THR A 386 -30.67 -5.11 -13.86
CA THR A 386 -31.37 -6.36 -13.54
C THR A 386 -32.82 -6.10 -13.16
N ALA A 387 -33.06 -5.09 -12.32
CA ALA A 387 -34.42 -4.71 -11.94
C ALA A 387 -35.21 -4.16 -13.15
N ASP A 388 -34.59 -3.26 -13.93
CA ASP A 388 -35.20 -2.73 -15.17
C ASP A 388 -35.59 -3.88 -16.10
N TYR A 389 -34.68 -4.84 -16.33
CA TYR A 389 -34.94 -5.99 -17.21
C TYR A 389 -36.10 -6.86 -16.71
N TYR A 390 -36.10 -7.27 -15.45
CA TYR A 390 -37.15 -8.17 -14.94
C TYR A 390 -38.53 -7.48 -14.86
N MET A 391 -38.58 -6.20 -14.54
CA MET A 391 -39.82 -5.44 -14.52
C MET A 391 -40.38 -5.25 -15.93
N GLU A 392 -39.57 -4.90 -16.92
CA GLU A 392 -39.98 -4.75 -18.33
C GLU A 392 -40.43 -6.07 -18.96
N ASN A 393 -39.85 -7.18 -18.54
CA ASN A 393 -40.20 -8.50 -19.05
C ASN A 393 -41.31 -9.20 -18.22
N GLY A 394 -41.98 -8.48 -17.32
CA GLY A 394 -43.09 -9.01 -16.52
C GLY A 394 -42.71 -10.16 -15.59
N LYS A 395 -41.51 -10.14 -15.02
CA LYS A 395 -40.97 -11.17 -14.11
C LYS A 395 -40.61 -10.63 -12.72
N PRO A 396 -41.50 -9.89 -12.03
CA PRO A 396 -41.23 -9.33 -10.72
C PRO A 396 -40.98 -10.39 -9.64
N GLU A 397 -41.47 -11.63 -9.85
CA GLU A 397 -41.27 -12.73 -8.90
C GLU A 397 -39.79 -13.11 -8.73
N VAL A 398 -38.92 -12.84 -9.69
CA VAL A 398 -37.48 -13.06 -9.55
C VAL A 398 -36.89 -12.06 -8.55
N ILE A 399 -37.29 -10.79 -8.68
CA ILE A 399 -36.90 -9.73 -7.74
C ILE A 399 -37.35 -10.09 -6.33
N ALA A 400 -38.65 -10.48 -6.16
CA ALA A 400 -39.23 -10.88 -4.90
C ALA A 400 -38.41 -11.99 -4.21
N LYS A 401 -38.06 -13.06 -4.93
CA LYS A 401 -37.29 -14.20 -4.39
C LYS A 401 -35.91 -13.79 -3.92
N VAL A 402 -35.23 -12.90 -4.63
CA VAL A 402 -33.92 -12.40 -4.21
C VAL A 402 -34.04 -11.50 -2.99
N MET A 403 -35.06 -10.63 -2.95
CA MET A 403 -35.33 -9.79 -1.77
C MET A 403 -35.61 -10.65 -0.53
N ASP A 404 -36.41 -11.71 -0.69
CA ASP A 404 -36.72 -12.64 0.40
C ASP A 404 -35.48 -13.37 0.92
N LEU A 405 -34.61 -13.82 0.02
CA LEU A 405 -33.32 -14.42 0.40
C LEU A 405 -32.47 -13.47 1.24
N VAL A 406 -32.33 -12.22 0.81
CA VAL A 406 -31.56 -11.19 1.54
C VAL A 406 -32.15 -10.95 2.93
N ARG A 407 -33.49 -10.78 3.03
CA ARG A 407 -34.19 -10.57 4.31
C ARG A 407 -34.09 -11.76 5.26
N GLN A 408 -34.21 -12.97 4.75
CA GLN A 408 -34.08 -14.21 5.57
C GLN A 408 -32.71 -14.30 6.24
N ASN A 409 -31.69 -13.66 5.67
CA ASN A 409 -30.34 -13.56 6.25
C ASN A 409 -30.15 -12.30 7.11
N GLY A 410 -31.20 -11.52 7.38
CA GLY A 410 -31.13 -10.36 8.27
C GLY A 410 -30.45 -9.12 7.70
N LEU A 411 -30.21 -9.05 6.39
CA LEU A 411 -29.54 -7.92 5.75
C LEU A 411 -30.57 -6.88 5.27
N LEU A 412 -30.09 -5.63 5.10
CA LEU A 412 -30.84 -4.60 4.42
C LEU A 412 -31.01 -4.97 2.94
N VAL A 413 -32.20 -4.74 2.40
CA VAL A 413 -32.51 -5.01 1.00
C VAL A 413 -32.88 -3.74 0.23
N GLY A 414 -32.17 -3.49 -0.88
CA GLY A 414 -32.43 -2.38 -1.78
C GLY A 414 -32.93 -2.82 -3.15
N ILE A 415 -33.48 -1.88 -3.90
CA ILE A 415 -33.78 -2.04 -5.33
C ILE A 415 -33.09 -0.88 -6.07
N GLY A 416 -32.32 -1.22 -7.10
CA GLY A 416 -31.73 -0.28 -8.05
C GLY A 416 -32.60 -0.08 -9.28
N ALA A 417 -32.52 1.08 -9.91
CA ALA A 417 -33.14 1.34 -11.19
C ALA A 417 -32.41 2.45 -11.96
N HIS A 418 -32.29 2.29 -13.27
CA HIS A 418 -31.95 3.38 -14.18
C HIS A 418 -33.19 4.15 -14.58
N LYS A 419 -34.31 3.42 -14.83
CA LYS A 419 -35.58 3.97 -15.25
C LYS A 419 -36.47 4.30 -14.06
N ILE A 420 -37.11 5.46 -14.08
CA ILE A 420 -38.02 5.82 -12.99
C ILE A 420 -39.31 4.97 -13.02
N GLU A 421 -39.69 4.49 -14.18
CA GLU A 421 -40.81 3.57 -14.39
C GLU A 421 -40.61 2.27 -13.61
N THR A 422 -39.41 1.76 -13.51
CA THR A 422 -39.09 0.57 -12.72
C THR A 422 -39.33 0.82 -11.23
N VAL A 423 -38.93 1.98 -10.71
CA VAL A 423 -39.21 2.35 -9.31
C VAL A 423 -40.71 2.40 -9.05
N LYS A 424 -41.45 3.08 -9.93
CA LYS A 424 -42.92 3.17 -9.82
C LYS A 424 -43.57 1.79 -9.84
N ALA A 425 -43.23 0.96 -10.82
CA ALA A 425 -43.78 -0.38 -10.93
C ALA A 425 -43.47 -1.25 -9.70
N CYS A 426 -42.27 -1.14 -9.11
CA CYS A 426 -41.94 -1.84 -7.88
C CYS A 426 -42.75 -1.34 -6.67
N VAL A 427 -43.02 -0.03 -6.60
CA VAL A 427 -43.88 0.54 -5.55
C VAL A 427 -45.34 0.09 -5.74
N ASP A 428 -45.86 0.12 -6.97
CA ASP A 428 -47.23 -0.29 -7.29
C ASP A 428 -47.50 -1.77 -6.97
N ILE A 429 -46.51 -2.63 -7.16
CA ILE A 429 -46.56 -4.06 -6.76
C ILE A 429 -46.51 -4.21 -5.24
N GLY A 430 -46.03 -3.20 -4.53
CA GLY A 430 -45.91 -3.22 -3.07
C GLY A 430 -44.62 -3.79 -2.55
N PHE A 431 -43.52 -3.76 -3.29
CA PHE A 431 -42.21 -4.20 -2.83
C PHE A 431 -41.73 -3.33 -1.65
N GLN A 432 -41.47 -3.98 -0.54
CA GLN A 432 -40.95 -3.34 0.66
C GLN A 432 -39.43 -3.33 0.61
N THR A 433 -38.81 -2.21 0.24
CA THR A 433 -37.36 -2.05 0.23
C THR A 433 -36.90 -1.16 1.39
N ASP A 434 -35.66 -1.36 1.86
CA ASP A 434 -35.07 -0.54 2.90
C ASP A 434 -34.44 0.75 2.35
N PHE A 435 -34.02 0.71 1.09
CA PHE A 435 -33.49 1.85 0.36
C PHE A 435 -33.67 1.67 -1.16
N TRP A 436 -33.65 2.78 -1.85
CA TRP A 436 -33.61 2.82 -3.32
C TRP A 436 -32.23 3.22 -3.79
N MET A 437 -31.82 2.69 -4.92
CA MET A 437 -30.63 3.11 -5.62
C MET A 437 -31.02 3.57 -7.03
N LYS A 438 -30.92 4.88 -7.28
CA LYS A 438 -31.43 5.50 -8.52
C LYS A 438 -30.33 6.33 -9.21
N THR A 439 -30.23 6.19 -10.52
CA THR A 439 -29.45 7.13 -11.33
C THR A 439 -30.01 8.54 -11.17
N MET A 440 -29.12 9.48 -10.91
CA MET A 440 -29.50 10.88 -10.68
C MET A 440 -28.48 11.82 -11.29
N HIS A 441 -28.75 12.31 -12.49
CA HIS A 441 -27.95 13.36 -13.12
C HIS A 441 -28.83 14.22 -14.04
N HIS A 442 -28.46 15.49 -14.18
CA HIS A 442 -29.09 16.39 -15.15
C HIS A 442 -28.57 16.16 -16.57
N HIS A 443 -29.16 16.85 -17.55
CA HIS A 443 -28.74 16.80 -18.95
C HIS A 443 -27.96 18.06 -19.41
N ASN A 444 -27.53 18.91 -18.49
CA ASN A 444 -26.78 20.14 -18.80
C ASN A 444 -25.28 19.82 -18.98
N TYR A 445 -24.97 18.90 -19.87
CA TYR A 445 -23.60 18.61 -20.29
C TYR A 445 -23.59 18.24 -21.78
N TRP A 446 -22.46 18.52 -22.42
CA TRP A 446 -22.36 18.48 -23.88
C TRP A 446 -22.81 17.15 -24.50
N SER A 447 -22.38 16.02 -23.98
CA SER A 447 -22.66 14.71 -24.55
C SER A 447 -24.07 14.17 -24.24
N ALA A 448 -24.83 14.77 -23.35
CA ALA A 448 -26.19 14.34 -23.04
C ALA A 448 -27.16 14.46 -24.24
N ASN A 449 -26.95 15.45 -25.08
CA ASN A 449 -27.83 15.78 -26.20
C ASN A 449 -27.35 15.20 -27.53
N ASN A 450 -26.25 14.45 -27.51
CA ASN A 450 -25.72 13.80 -28.69
C ASN A 450 -26.06 12.30 -28.67
N PRO A 451 -26.97 11.82 -29.52
CA PRO A 451 -27.45 10.44 -29.51
C PRO A 451 -26.36 9.41 -29.83
N GLU A 452 -25.22 9.83 -30.38
CA GLU A 452 -24.09 8.97 -30.72
C GLU A 452 -23.14 8.72 -29.50
N TRP A 453 -23.43 9.33 -28.34
CA TRP A 453 -22.55 9.30 -27.16
C TRP A 453 -23.31 8.77 -25.94
N HIS A 454 -23.68 7.48 -25.96
CA HIS A 454 -24.73 6.90 -25.13
C HIS A 454 -24.35 6.43 -23.74
N ASP A 455 -23.08 6.11 -23.48
CA ASP A 455 -22.70 5.42 -22.26
C ASP A 455 -22.65 6.31 -21.01
N ASN A 456 -23.01 7.56 -21.12
CA ASN A 456 -23.04 8.49 -20.00
C ASN A 456 -24.43 9.10 -19.71
N LYS A 457 -25.47 8.71 -20.45
CA LYS A 457 -26.84 9.16 -20.21
C LYS A 457 -27.70 8.01 -19.68
N PHE A 458 -27.96 8.00 -18.39
CA PHE A 458 -28.67 6.92 -17.71
C PHE A 458 -29.93 7.38 -16.96
N ASP A 459 -30.10 8.66 -16.66
CA ASP A 459 -31.36 9.21 -16.20
C ASP A 459 -32.09 9.83 -17.41
N PHE A 460 -33.10 9.15 -17.92
CA PHE A 460 -33.77 9.59 -19.11
C PHE A 460 -34.83 10.69 -18.86
N SER A 461 -35.30 10.79 -17.62
CA SER A 461 -36.32 11.74 -17.18
C SER A 461 -35.98 12.37 -15.84
N PRO A 462 -34.94 13.24 -15.77
CA PRO A 462 -34.43 13.76 -14.48
C PRO A 462 -35.49 14.49 -13.66
N GLU A 463 -36.34 15.28 -14.30
CA GLU A 463 -37.39 16.04 -13.62
C GLU A 463 -38.44 15.12 -12.99
N GLU A 464 -38.83 14.09 -13.71
CA GLU A 464 -39.78 13.07 -13.23
C GLU A 464 -39.14 12.21 -12.12
N THR A 465 -37.86 11.86 -12.27
CA THR A 465 -37.08 11.19 -11.24
C THR A 465 -37.11 11.99 -9.94
N ILE A 466 -36.79 13.29 -9.98
CA ILE A 466 -36.78 14.17 -8.80
C ILE A 466 -38.19 14.22 -8.19
N ARG A 467 -39.21 14.45 -8.98
CA ARG A 467 -40.58 14.55 -8.48
C ARG A 467 -40.98 13.27 -7.73
N TYR A 468 -40.77 12.10 -8.33
CA TYR A 468 -41.22 10.84 -7.75
C TYR A 468 -40.42 10.42 -6.52
N ILE A 469 -39.06 10.52 -6.54
CA ILE A 469 -38.25 10.14 -5.39
C ILE A 469 -38.52 11.01 -4.14
N ASN A 470 -39.01 12.24 -4.33
CA ASN A 470 -39.41 13.12 -3.21
C ASN A 470 -40.58 12.57 -2.42
N GLU A 471 -41.42 11.77 -3.03
CA GLU A 471 -42.59 11.13 -2.41
C GLU A 471 -42.20 9.83 -1.67
N LEU A 472 -41.06 9.20 -2.02
CA LEU A 472 -40.63 7.93 -1.43
C LEU A 472 -40.29 8.10 0.06
N PRO A 473 -40.81 7.24 0.95
CA PRO A 473 -40.49 7.29 2.39
C PRO A 473 -39.10 6.73 2.71
N GLN A 474 -38.54 5.89 1.85
CA GLN A 474 -37.22 5.26 2.08
C GLN A 474 -36.07 6.19 1.68
N PRO A 475 -34.86 5.98 2.24
CA PRO A 475 -33.64 6.61 1.76
C PRO A 475 -33.35 6.31 0.30
N VAL A 476 -32.73 7.26 -0.41
CA VAL A 476 -32.29 7.14 -1.79
C VAL A 476 -30.78 7.31 -1.86
N ILE A 477 -30.10 6.34 -2.46
CA ILE A 477 -28.69 6.42 -2.85
C ILE A 477 -28.65 6.85 -4.33
N GLY A 478 -28.19 8.08 -4.58
CA GLY A 478 -27.94 8.57 -5.95
C GLY A 478 -26.66 7.93 -6.51
N PHE A 479 -26.73 7.35 -7.70
CA PHE A 479 -25.55 6.83 -8.39
C PHE A 479 -25.48 7.30 -9.83
N LYS A 480 -24.31 7.13 -10.50
CA LYS A 480 -23.99 7.69 -11.81
C LYS A 480 -24.18 9.22 -11.88
N VAL A 481 -24.02 9.88 -10.74
CA VAL A 481 -24.30 11.32 -10.57
C VAL A 481 -23.38 12.22 -11.40
N MET A 482 -22.21 11.71 -11.78
CA MET A 482 -21.24 12.41 -12.62
C MET A 482 -21.36 12.05 -14.11
N ALA A 483 -22.38 11.27 -14.51
CA ALA A 483 -22.59 10.86 -15.91
C ALA A 483 -21.28 10.34 -16.56
N ALA A 484 -20.63 9.36 -15.93
CA ALA A 484 -19.33 8.81 -16.36
C ALA A 484 -18.21 9.86 -16.50
N GLY A 485 -18.21 10.89 -15.67
CA GLY A 485 -17.22 11.96 -15.66
C GLY A 485 -17.52 13.13 -16.60
N ALA A 486 -18.68 13.14 -17.25
CA ALA A 486 -19.12 14.29 -18.06
C ALA A 486 -19.63 15.46 -17.21
N ILE A 487 -19.99 15.21 -15.96
CA ILE A 487 -20.38 16.20 -14.95
C ILE A 487 -19.27 16.23 -13.88
N LEU A 488 -18.83 17.43 -13.53
CA LEU A 488 -17.83 17.61 -12.46
C LEU A 488 -18.38 17.15 -11.10
N PRO A 489 -17.56 16.60 -10.19
CA PRO A 489 -17.99 16.14 -8.87
C PRO A 489 -18.78 17.20 -8.10
N LYS A 490 -18.34 18.46 -8.14
CA LYS A 490 -19.03 19.57 -7.46
C LYS A 490 -20.49 19.74 -7.92
N ASP A 491 -20.72 19.65 -9.21
CA ASP A 491 -22.06 19.82 -9.79
C ASP A 491 -22.90 18.57 -9.60
N GLY A 492 -22.33 17.39 -9.83
CA GLY A 492 -23.03 16.10 -9.71
C GLY A 492 -23.44 15.79 -8.26
N PHE A 493 -22.55 15.98 -7.29
CA PHE A 493 -22.87 15.76 -5.88
C PHE A 493 -23.91 16.76 -5.38
N LYS A 494 -23.73 18.05 -5.70
CA LYS A 494 -24.69 19.07 -5.33
C LYS A 494 -26.06 18.79 -5.89
N TYR A 495 -26.14 18.48 -7.20
CA TYR A 495 -27.39 18.14 -7.87
C TYR A 495 -28.08 16.96 -7.18
N ALA A 496 -27.37 15.87 -6.92
CA ALA A 496 -27.96 14.68 -6.30
C ALA A 496 -28.49 14.99 -4.89
N PHE A 497 -27.70 15.63 -4.04
CA PHE A 497 -28.11 15.96 -2.67
C PHE A 497 -29.26 16.96 -2.63
N GLU A 498 -29.25 18.02 -3.42
CA GLU A 498 -30.34 18.99 -3.47
C GLU A 498 -31.65 18.36 -3.95
N ASN A 499 -31.56 17.44 -4.91
CA ASN A 499 -32.72 16.81 -5.54
C ASN A 499 -33.18 15.50 -4.89
N GLY A 500 -32.80 15.26 -3.63
CA GLY A 500 -33.45 14.24 -2.79
C GLY A 500 -32.63 13.00 -2.50
N ALA A 501 -31.40 12.84 -3.04
CA ALA A 501 -30.52 11.76 -2.62
C ALA A 501 -30.13 11.93 -1.14
N ASP A 502 -30.20 10.86 -0.35
CA ASP A 502 -29.75 10.83 1.03
C ASP A 502 -28.29 10.41 1.14
N PHE A 503 -27.83 9.65 0.16
CA PHE A 503 -26.44 9.22 -0.02
C PHE A 503 -26.06 9.33 -1.49
N VAL A 504 -24.78 9.48 -1.77
CA VAL A 504 -24.23 9.46 -3.14
C VAL A 504 -23.20 8.35 -3.24
N CYS A 505 -23.34 7.50 -4.27
CA CYS A 505 -22.35 6.49 -4.63
C CYS A 505 -21.57 6.95 -5.86
N ALA A 506 -20.26 7.12 -5.72
CA ALA A 506 -19.35 7.56 -6.77
C ALA A 506 -18.13 6.64 -6.88
N GLY A 507 -17.78 6.24 -8.11
CA GLY A 507 -16.49 5.63 -8.39
C GLY A 507 -15.40 6.67 -8.31
N MET A 508 -14.35 6.40 -7.53
CA MET A 508 -13.24 7.32 -7.31
C MET A 508 -11.93 6.56 -7.43
N TYR A 509 -10.96 7.13 -8.13
CA TYR A 509 -9.58 6.69 -8.01
C TYR A 509 -8.97 7.23 -6.73
N ASP A 510 -7.94 6.60 -6.22
CA ASP A 510 -7.25 7.04 -5.01
C ASP A 510 -6.75 8.50 -5.11
N PHE A 511 -6.22 8.91 -6.26
CA PHE A 511 -5.77 10.28 -6.49
C PHE A 511 -6.91 11.33 -6.55
N GLN A 512 -8.16 10.92 -6.70
CA GLN A 512 -9.35 11.79 -6.66
C GLN A 512 -10.02 11.81 -5.28
N MET A 513 -9.79 10.80 -4.46
CA MET A 513 -10.53 10.53 -3.23
C MET A 513 -10.60 11.72 -2.29
N VAL A 514 -9.46 12.35 -2.00
CA VAL A 514 -9.40 13.47 -1.04
C VAL A 514 -10.11 14.71 -1.59
N GLU A 515 -9.95 14.99 -2.88
CA GLU A 515 -10.63 16.11 -3.54
C GLU A 515 -12.15 15.91 -3.54
N ASP A 516 -12.62 14.74 -3.94
CA ASP A 516 -14.06 14.42 -3.98
C ASP A 516 -14.68 14.45 -2.59
N VAL A 517 -13.97 13.96 -1.57
CA VAL A 517 -14.40 14.06 -0.16
C VAL A 517 -14.47 15.51 0.29
N ASN A 518 -13.48 16.34 -0.03
CA ASN A 518 -13.49 17.76 0.31
C ASN A 518 -14.68 18.51 -0.36
N ILE A 519 -14.95 18.19 -1.63
CA ILE A 519 -16.10 18.73 -2.36
C ILE A 519 -17.41 18.30 -1.70
N ALA A 520 -17.57 17.03 -1.38
CA ALA A 520 -18.77 16.53 -0.72
C ALA A 520 -18.97 17.16 0.68
N ASN A 521 -17.89 17.31 1.46
CA ASN A 521 -17.93 18.00 2.75
C ASN A 521 -18.36 19.47 2.64
N GLU A 522 -17.81 20.20 1.66
CA GLU A 522 -18.18 21.59 1.40
C GLU A 522 -19.69 21.71 1.09
N ILE A 523 -20.20 20.81 0.24
CA ILE A 523 -21.61 20.77 -0.13
C ILE A 523 -22.49 20.44 1.07
N LEU A 524 -22.15 19.39 1.83
CA LEU A 524 -22.94 18.90 2.96
C LEU A 524 -22.91 19.85 4.19
N SER A 525 -21.83 20.64 4.32
CA SER A 525 -21.69 21.66 5.38
C SER A 525 -22.34 22.99 5.01
N GLY A 526 -22.63 23.20 3.73
CA GLY A 526 -23.26 24.42 3.23
C GLY A 526 -24.79 24.40 3.35
N ASN A 527 -25.42 25.49 2.91
CA ASN A 527 -26.86 25.57 2.81
C ASN A 527 -27.36 24.83 1.56
N LEU A 528 -27.67 23.55 1.71
CA LEU A 528 -28.32 22.78 0.65
C LEU A 528 -29.80 23.12 0.54
N ASN A 529 -30.22 23.50 -0.63
CA ASN A 529 -31.64 23.75 -0.91
C ASN A 529 -32.32 22.42 -1.31
N ARG A 530 -32.54 21.53 -0.32
CA ARG A 530 -33.09 20.21 -0.56
C ARG A 530 -34.60 20.25 -0.82
N VAL A 531 -35.04 19.50 -1.82
CA VAL A 531 -36.45 19.34 -2.19
C VAL A 531 -37.25 18.46 -1.21
N ARG A 532 -36.54 17.66 -0.39
CA ARG A 532 -37.15 16.86 0.68
C ARG A 532 -36.23 16.77 1.91
N PRO A 533 -36.79 16.47 3.12
CA PRO A 533 -35.98 16.19 4.31
C PRO A 533 -35.08 14.96 4.11
N TRP A 534 -33.99 14.88 4.88
CA TRP A 534 -33.19 13.67 4.95
C TRP A 534 -34.00 12.49 5.45
N ARG A 535 -33.85 11.33 4.82
CA ARG A 535 -34.49 10.07 5.23
C ARG A 535 -33.47 9.00 5.62
N GLY A 536 -32.19 9.34 5.61
CA GLY A 536 -31.10 8.47 5.99
C GLY A 536 -29.95 9.21 6.68
#